data_34ea377a104943d32c42baf2ae3ea03d
#
_entry.id   34ea377a104943d32c42baf2ae3ea03d
#
_cell.length_a   1.000
_cell.length_b   1.000
_cell.length_c   1.000
_cell.angle_alpha   90.00
_cell.angle_beta   90.00
_cell.angle_gamma   90.00
#
_symmetry.space_group_name_H-M   'P 1'
#
loop_
_entity.id
_entity.type
_entity.pdbx_description
1 polymer ?
#
loop_
_entity_poly.entity_id
_entity_poly.type
_entity_poly.pdbx_seq_one_letter_code
_entity_poly.pdbx_strand_id
1 'polypeptide(L)'
;MGWIPALVILGLSSVAAAADDPIVEKLEHGEVNWTTKTVVATGSGAPNLKLENVAAVRLNAERAAKVDAYRNVLEALKGVKITAGEPGSKALENAQVRAQVQGILRGCKTVDTRYYSDGGVDVVVRCALDGGLATTLSPVKSYKKVKMDGEAKYTGLIIDAVGTTAKPALKPRVLDDKGEPVYEAAMVGPSVLRQRGTASYARTVDEAKQNQLVGKSPLVVKASALGEVASDIQISGEDAAALRNVNQTFLAEARVVIVTDGP
;
A
#
# COMPACT_ATOMS: atom_id res chain seq x y z
N MET A 1 -8.52 51.31 -48.09
CA MET A 1 -8.66 51.14 -46.61
C MET A 1 -9.09 49.70 -46.34
N GLY A 2 -8.14 48.81 -46.12
CA GLY A 2 -8.39 47.40 -45.90
C GLY A 2 -8.11 47.08 -44.44
N TRP A 3 -9.12 46.57 -43.74
CA TRP A 3 -9.00 46.08 -42.39
C TRP A 3 -8.55 44.59 -42.40
N ILE A 4 -7.43 44.32 -41.79
CA ILE A 4 -6.93 42.96 -41.53
C ILE A 4 -7.40 42.58 -40.12
N PRO A 5 -8.15 41.49 -39.94
CA PRO A 5 -8.48 41.01 -38.59
C PRO A 5 -7.28 40.26 -37.97
N ALA A 6 -6.86 40.70 -36.80
CA ALA A 6 -5.84 40.02 -36.00
C ALA A 6 -6.40 38.69 -35.44
N LEU A 7 -5.77 37.59 -35.84
CA LEU A 7 -6.05 36.26 -35.32
C LEU A 7 -5.40 36.10 -33.93
N VAL A 8 -6.20 36.14 -32.88
CA VAL A 8 -5.73 35.83 -31.51
C VAL A 8 -5.66 34.31 -31.35
N ILE A 9 -4.47 33.75 -31.36
CA ILE A 9 -4.21 32.36 -31.04
C ILE A 9 -4.17 32.25 -29.53
N LEU A 10 -5.26 31.77 -28.91
CA LEU A 10 -5.23 31.29 -27.49
C LEU A 10 -4.41 30.01 -27.43
N GLY A 11 -3.18 30.14 -26.95
CA GLY A 11 -2.37 28.98 -26.58
C GLY A 11 -2.99 28.25 -25.39
N LEU A 12 -3.57 27.07 -25.63
CA LEU A 12 -3.89 26.12 -24.55
C LEU A 12 -2.57 25.56 -23.99
N SER A 13 -2.12 26.14 -22.88
CA SER A 13 -1.06 25.53 -22.07
C SER A 13 -1.64 24.27 -21.44
N SER A 14 -1.37 23.11 -21.99
CA SER A 14 -1.60 21.83 -21.32
C SER A 14 -0.67 21.76 -20.10
N VAL A 15 -1.22 21.97 -18.91
CA VAL A 15 -0.55 21.60 -17.67
C VAL A 15 -0.46 20.07 -17.68
N ALA A 16 0.69 19.54 -18.05
CA ALA A 16 1.02 18.15 -17.81
C ALA A 16 0.99 17.97 -16.27
N ALA A 17 -0.04 17.30 -15.76
CA ALA A 17 0.00 16.81 -14.39
C ALA A 17 1.24 15.91 -14.28
N ALA A 18 2.21 16.31 -13.47
CA ALA A 18 3.32 15.45 -13.12
C ALA A 18 2.70 14.17 -12.54
N ALA A 19 2.90 13.06 -13.22
CA ALA A 19 2.49 11.76 -12.67
C ALA A 19 3.34 11.56 -11.41
N ASP A 20 2.67 11.56 -10.25
CA ASP A 20 3.35 11.33 -8.98
C ASP A 20 4.10 10.00 -9.07
N ASP A 21 5.41 10.03 -8.75
CA ASP A 21 6.27 8.86 -8.85
C ASP A 21 5.88 7.87 -7.74
N PRO A 22 5.37 6.66 -8.06
CA PRO A 22 4.82 5.76 -7.06
C PRO A 22 5.92 5.26 -6.09
N ILE A 23 5.53 5.01 -4.85
CA ILE A 23 6.41 4.40 -3.85
C ILE A 23 6.45 2.90 -4.12
N VAL A 24 7.51 2.43 -4.79
CA VAL A 24 7.70 1.01 -5.16
C VAL A 24 8.89 0.43 -4.42
N GLU A 25 8.65 -0.66 -3.72
CA GLU A 25 9.67 -1.48 -3.05
C GLU A 25 9.93 -2.73 -3.88
N LYS A 26 11.18 -2.89 -4.35
CA LYS A 26 11.61 -4.11 -5.05
C LYS A 26 12.01 -5.16 -4.04
N LEU A 27 11.44 -6.35 -4.16
CA LEU A 27 11.72 -7.52 -3.36
C LEU A 27 12.33 -8.62 -4.24
N GLU A 28 12.90 -9.66 -3.64
CA GLU A 28 13.59 -10.73 -4.36
C GLU A 28 12.72 -11.41 -5.43
N HIS A 29 11.42 -11.61 -5.13
CA HIS A 29 10.49 -12.34 -6.01
C HIS A 29 9.36 -11.49 -6.57
N GLY A 30 9.44 -10.16 -6.45
CA GLY A 30 8.39 -9.26 -6.94
C GLY A 30 8.59 -7.83 -6.47
N GLU A 31 7.54 -7.03 -6.60
CA GLU A 31 7.55 -5.65 -6.16
C GLU A 31 6.26 -5.29 -5.42
N VAL A 32 6.36 -4.40 -4.46
CA VAL A 32 5.23 -3.81 -3.74
C VAL A 32 5.10 -2.34 -4.14
N ASN A 33 3.94 -1.97 -4.64
CA ASN A 33 3.58 -0.58 -4.83
C ASN A 33 2.74 -0.12 -3.62
N TRP A 34 3.35 0.69 -2.76
CA TRP A 34 2.74 1.19 -1.54
C TRP A 34 1.70 2.29 -1.79
N THR A 35 1.85 3.04 -2.89
CA THR A 35 0.86 4.06 -3.30
C THR A 35 -0.46 3.41 -3.68
N THR A 36 -0.42 2.34 -4.50
CA THR A 36 -1.62 1.60 -4.95
C THR A 36 -1.96 0.41 -4.06
N LYS A 37 -1.12 0.09 -3.07
CA LYS A 37 -1.24 -1.06 -2.18
C LYS A 37 -1.41 -2.37 -2.95
N THR A 38 -0.48 -2.64 -3.85
CA THR A 38 -0.48 -3.86 -4.65
C THR A 38 0.88 -4.54 -4.61
N VAL A 39 0.87 -5.86 -4.68
CA VAL A 39 2.06 -6.67 -4.92
C VAL A 39 1.97 -7.28 -6.31
N VAL A 40 3.08 -7.23 -7.04
CA VAL A 40 3.20 -7.75 -8.40
C VAL A 40 4.36 -8.75 -8.45
N ALA A 41 4.14 -9.87 -9.09
CA ALA A 41 5.18 -10.84 -9.36
C ALA A 41 4.98 -11.51 -10.72
N THR A 42 6.09 -11.94 -11.30
CA THR A 42 6.12 -12.70 -12.56
C THR A 42 6.40 -14.16 -12.23
N GLY A 43 5.75 -15.07 -12.92
CA GLY A 43 6.07 -16.48 -12.90
C GLY A 43 6.27 -17.00 -14.31
N SER A 44 7.09 -18.01 -14.43
CA SER A 44 7.50 -18.61 -15.71
C SER A 44 7.02 -20.07 -15.82
N GLY A 45 6.57 -20.46 -16.98
CA GLY A 45 6.17 -21.83 -17.30
C GLY A 45 6.89 -22.39 -18.52
N ALA A 46 7.58 -23.48 -18.33
CA ALA A 46 8.24 -24.19 -19.42
C ALA A 46 7.25 -24.98 -20.28
N PRO A 47 7.48 -25.12 -21.59
CA PRO A 47 6.66 -25.94 -22.47
C PRO A 47 6.80 -27.43 -22.14
N ASN A 48 5.69 -28.16 -22.13
CA ASN A 48 5.72 -29.61 -22.04
C ASN A 48 5.82 -30.22 -23.46
N LEU A 49 7.03 -30.49 -23.90
CA LEU A 49 7.32 -31.01 -25.25
C LEU A 49 6.83 -32.46 -25.50
N LYS A 50 6.29 -33.13 -24.47
CA LYS A 50 5.65 -34.47 -24.65
C LYS A 50 4.24 -34.38 -25.20
N LEU A 51 3.68 -33.18 -25.29
CA LEU A 51 2.36 -32.95 -25.86
C LEU A 51 2.46 -32.69 -27.36
N GLU A 52 1.69 -33.39 -28.16
CA GLU A 52 1.70 -33.24 -29.63
C GLU A 52 0.94 -31.99 -30.09
N ASN A 53 -0.03 -31.52 -29.29
CA ASN A 53 -0.85 -30.36 -29.62
C ASN A 53 -0.22 -29.05 -29.09
N VAL A 54 0.19 -28.16 -30.00
CA VAL A 54 0.82 -26.87 -29.68
C VAL A 54 -0.07 -26.01 -28.78
N ALA A 55 -1.38 -26.00 -28.95
CA ALA A 55 -2.28 -25.25 -28.08
C ALA A 55 -2.30 -25.83 -26.66
N ALA A 56 -2.24 -27.17 -26.53
CA ALA A 56 -2.12 -27.82 -25.22
C ALA A 56 -0.77 -27.51 -24.53
N VAL A 57 0.33 -27.47 -25.29
CA VAL A 57 1.66 -27.06 -24.80
C VAL A 57 1.60 -25.65 -24.18
N ARG A 58 1.09 -24.67 -24.93
CA ARG A 58 0.94 -23.27 -24.47
C ARG A 58 0.05 -23.16 -23.24
N LEU A 59 -1.12 -23.80 -23.26
CA LEU A 59 -2.06 -23.73 -22.15
C LEU A 59 -1.49 -24.34 -20.86
N ASN A 60 -0.69 -25.41 -20.96
CA ASN A 60 -0.03 -26.00 -19.81
C ASN A 60 1.11 -25.09 -19.29
N ALA A 61 1.90 -24.48 -20.18
CA ALA A 61 2.94 -23.52 -19.82
C ALA A 61 2.34 -22.28 -19.12
N GLU A 62 1.23 -21.75 -19.64
CA GLU A 62 0.54 -20.61 -19.00
C GLU A 62 0.00 -20.95 -17.60
N ARG A 63 -0.58 -22.15 -17.43
CA ARG A 63 -1.03 -22.60 -16.10
C ARG A 63 0.14 -22.77 -15.13
N ALA A 64 1.26 -23.32 -15.58
CA ALA A 64 2.47 -23.46 -14.80
C ALA A 64 3.02 -22.09 -14.41
N ALA A 65 3.14 -21.15 -15.35
CA ALA A 65 3.56 -19.77 -15.11
C ALA A 65 2.68 -19.08 -14.08
N LYS A 66 1.36 -19.25 -14.15
CA LYS A 66 0.44 -18.65 -13.18
C LYS A 66 0.61 -19.21 -11.78
N VAL A 67 0.84 -20.50 -11.63
CA VAL A 67 1.13 -21.14 -10.33
C VAL A 67 2.46 -20.64 -9.78
N ASP A 68 3.47 -20.51 -10.63
CA ASP A 68 4.77 -19.99 -10.26
C ASP A 68 4.69 -18.51 -9.84
N ALA A 69 3.91 -17.67 -10.55
CA ALA A 69 3.65 -16.29 -10.17
C ALA A 69 3.01 -16.18 -8.78
N TYR A 70 2.06 -17.06 -8.43
CA TYR A 70 1.48 -17.09 -7.08
C TYR A 70 2.50 -17.49 -6.01
N ARG A 71 3.42 -18.40 -6.32
CA ARG A 71 4.53 -18.74 -5.44
C ARG A 71 5.42 -17.53 -5.22
N ASN A 72 5.78 -16.81 -6.28
CA ASN A 72 6.62 -15.63 -6.23
C ASN A 72 5.96 -14.48 -5.45
N VAL A 73 4.63 -14.28 -5.57
CA VAL A 73 3.91 -13.35 -4.68
C VAL A 73 4.02 -13.79 -3.22
N LEU A 74 3.86 -15.07 -2.92
CA LEU A 74 3.97 -15.58 -1.54
C LEU A 74 5.37 -15.37 -0.97
N GLU A 75 6.41 -15.56 -1.78
CA GLU A 75 7.80 -15.29 -1.37
C GLU A 75 8.03 -13.79 -1.18
N ALA A 76 7.54 -12.93 -2.08
CA ALA A 76 7.61 -11.49 -1.94
C ALA A 76 6.94 -11.01 -0.64
N LEU A 77 5.80 -11.59 -0.27
CA LEU A 77 5.09 -11.25 0.97
C LEU A 77 5.90 -11.54 2.24
N LYS A 78 6.89 -12.43 2.19
CA LYS A 78 7.79 -12.66 3.32
C LYS A 78 8.65 -11.43 3.66
N GLY A 79 9.03 -10.65 2.63
CA GLY A 79 9.79 -9.41 2.78
C GLY A 79 8.96 -8.20 3.20
N VAL A 80 7.64 -8.25 3.01
CA VAL A 80 6.75 -7.12 3.34
C VAL A 80 6.74 -6.85 4.84
N LYS A 81 6.90 -5.60 5.24
CA LYS A 81 6.76 -5.19 6.63
C LYS A 81 5.29 -5.12 7.03
N ILE A 82 4.92 -5.86 8.07
CA ILE A 82 3.58 -5.81 8.64
C ILE A 82 3.51 -4.69 9.66
N THR A 83 4.39 -4.70 10.63
CA THR A 83 4.64 -3.64 11.60
C THR A 83 6.14 -3.37 11.68
N ALA A 84 6.54 -2.44 12.51
CA ALA A 84 7.92 -2.10 12.76
C ALA A 84 8.85 -3.29 13.07
N GLY A 85 8.39 -4.25 13.83
CA GLY A 85 9.18 -5.42 14.25
C GLY A 85 8.71 -6.76 13.67
N GLU A 86 7.71 -6.77 12.76
CA GLU A 86 7.12 -8.01 12.28
C GLU A 86 7.11 -8.07 10.75
N PRO A 87 8.04 -8.82 10.14
CA PRO A 87 8.01 -9.09 8.71
C PRO A 87 6.94 -10.12 8.38
N GLY A 88 6.51 -10.13 7.11
CA GLY A 88 5.53 -11.10 6.61
C GLY A 88 6.00 -12.56 6.72
N SER A 89 7.31 -12.80 6.70
CA SER A 89 7.89 -14.14 6.93
C SER A 89 7.40 -14.74 8.23
N LYS A 90 7.39 -13.99 9.33
CA LYS A 90 6.94 -14.47 10.64
C LYS A 90 5.46 -14.85 10.65
N ALA A 91 4.60 -14.06 10.01
CA ALA A 91 3.18 -14.40 9.88
C ALA A 91 2.97 -15.67 9.05
N LEU A 92 3.77 -15.85 7.98
CA LEU A 92 3.69 -16.99 7.06
C LEU A 92 4.34 -18.28 7.61
N GLU A 93 5.01 -18.27 8.76
CA GLU A 93 5.41 -19.48 9.50
C GLU A 93 4.18 -20.27 9.96
N ASN A 94 3.09 -19.58 10.30
CA ASN A 94 1.84 -20.24 10.65
C ASN A 94 1.20 -20.90 9.42
N ALA A 95 1.05 -22.23 9.46
CA ALA A 95 0.53 -23.02 8.34
C ALA A 95 -0.90 -22.61 7.94
N GLN A 96 -1.75 -22.24 8.92
CA GLN A 96 -3.12 -21.81 8.66
C GLN A 96 -3.16 -20.44 7.95
N VAL A 97 -2.34 -19.49 8.41
CA VAL A 97 -2.19 -18.17 7.74
C VAL A 97 -1.68 -18.36 6.32
N ARG A 98 -0.66 -19.18 6.13
CA ARG A 98 -0.10 -19.49 4.80
C ARG A 98 -1.16 -20.09 3.88
N ALA A 99 -1.94 -21.05 4.33
CA ALA A 99 -3.00 -21.67 3.53
C ALA A 99 -4.10 -20.66 3.17
N GLN A 100 -4.49 -19.77 4.07
CA GLN A 100 -5.46 -18.71 3.80
C GLN A 100 -4.92 -17.71 2.78
N VAL A 101 -3.67 -17.26 2.92
CA VAL A 101 -2.99 -16.39 1.96
C VAL A 101 -2.95 -17.04 0.58
N GLN A 102 -2.54 -18.31 0.47
CA GLN A 102 -2.54 -19.04 -0.81
C GLN A 102 -3.95 -19.11 -1.43
N GLY A 103 -4.99 -19.23 -0.62
CA GLY A 103 -6.38 -19.15 -1.09
C GLY A 103 -6.72 -17.78 -1.71
N ILE A 104 -6.31 -16.70 -1.06
CA ILE A 104 -6.51 -15.32 -1.53
C ILE A 104 -5.74 -15.07 -2.83
N LEU A 105 -4.49 -15.54 -2.94
CA LEU A 105 -3.64 -15.34 -4.11
C LEU A 105 -4.23 -15.93 -5.39
N ARG A 106 -5.06 -16.97 -5.32
CA ARG A 106 -5.78 -17.52 -6.48
C ARG A 106 -6.77 -16.54 -7.11
N GLY A 107 -7.19 -15.52 -6.36
CA GLY A 107 -8.05 -14.43 -6.84
C GLY A 107 -7.28 -13.23 -7.43
N CYS A 108 -5.94 -13.27 -7.44
CA CYS A 108 -5.13 -12.21 -8.04
C CYS A 108 -5.34 -12.11 -9.55
N LYS A 109 -5.24 -10.89 -10.08
CA LYS A 109 -5.46 -10.62 -11.50
C LYS A 109 -4.19 -10.86 -12.30
N THR A 110 -4.29 -11.59 -13.40
CA THR A 110 -3.27 -11.57 -14.46
C THR A 110 -3.32 -10.21 -15.13
N VAL A 111 -2.18 -9.52 -15.21
CA VAL A 111 -2.06 -8.18 -15.81
C VAL A 111 -1.24 -8.16 -17.07
N ASP A 112 -0.40 -9.18 -17.27
CA ASP A 112 0.37 -9.38 -18.50
C ASP A 112 0.63 -10.88 -18.72
N THR A 113 0.74 -11.29 -19.98
CA THR A 113 1.15 -12.64 -20.38
C THR A 113 2.03 -12.54 -21.61
N ARG A 114 3.24 -13.11 -21.54
CA ARG A 114 4.22 -13.11 -22.62
C ARG A 114 4.44 -14.53 -23.10
N TYR A 115 4.31 -14.74 -24.40
CA TYR A 115 4.54 -16.02 -25.07
C TYR A 115 5.86 -15.97 -25.81
N TYR A 116 6.68 -16.99 -25.62
CA TYR A 116 7.99 -17.12 -26.26
C TYR A 116 7.93 -18.11 -27.44
N SER A 117 8.90 -17.98 -28.36
CA SER A 117 8.98 -18.81 -29.57
C SER A 117 9.27 -20.29 -29.28
N ASP A 118 9.93 -20.57 -28.13
CA ASP A 118 10.20 -21.92 -27.65
C ASP A 118 8.99 -22.59 -26.98
N GLY A 119 7.88 -21.89 -26.86
CA GLY A 119 6.65 -22.34 -26.21
C GLY A 119 6.58 -22.05 -24.70
N GLY A 120 7.61 -21.38 -24.14
CA GLY A 120 7.60 -20.86 -22.77
C GLY A 120 6.58 -19.72 -22.61
N VAL A 121 6.13 -19.49 -21.39
CA VAL A 121 5.16 -18.44 -21.06
C VAL A 121 5.55 -17.76 -19.76
N ASP A 122 5.55 -16.42 -19.73
CA ASP A 122 5.58 -15.65 -18.50
C ASP A 122 4.21 -15.05 -18.22
N VAL A 123 3.82 -15.11 -16.95
CA VAL A 123 2.56 -14.51 -16.45
C VAL A 123 2.89 -13.52 -15.34
N VAL A 124 2.40 -12.29 -15.48
CA VAL A 124 2.49 -11.26 -14.43
C VAL A 124 1.15 -11.21 -13.69
N VAL A 125 1.20 -11.38 -12.38
CA VAL A 125 0.02 -11.27 -11.51
C VAL A 125 0.12 -10.04 -10.60
N ARG A 126 -1.03 -9.42 -10.35
CA ARG A 126 -1.19 -8.32 -9.39
C ARG A 126 -2.21 -8.69 -8.33
N CYS A 127 -1.82 -8.55 -7.06
CA CYS A 127 -2.67 -8.81 -5.91
C CYS A 127 -2.85 -7.53 -5.09
N ALA A 128 -4.05 -7.28 -4.60
CA ALA A 128 -4.27 -6.21 -3.63
C ALA A 128 -3.59 -6.58 -2.30
N LEU A 129 -2.86 -5.62 -1.74
CA LEU A 129 -2.13 -5.78 -0.48
C LEU A 129 -2.94 -5.28 0.73
N ASP A 130 -4.08 -4.66 0.48
CA ASP A 130 -5.06 -4.24 1.48
C ASP A 130 -6.15 -5.31 1.69
N GLY A 131 -7.12 -5.00 2.54
CA GLY A 131 -8.29 -5.85 2.73
C GLY A 131 -8.00 -7.21 3.32
N GLY A 132 -8.39 -8.25 2.60
CA GLY A 132 -8.31 -9.63 3.06
C GLY A 132 -6.89 -10.10 3.32
N LEU A 133 -5.94 -9.72 2.45
CA LEU A 133 -4.55 -10.15 2.57
C LEU A 133 -3.88 -9.54 3.82
N ALA A 134 -4.00 -8.22 4.01
CA ALA A 134 -3.42 -7.54 5.16
C ALA A 134 -4.01 -8.01 6.49
N THR A 135 -5.31 -8.25 6.55
CA THR A 135 -5.98 -8.75 7.77
C THR A 135 -5.65 -10.21 8.07
N THR A 136 -5.40 -11.02 7.03
CA THR A 136 -4.98 -12.42 7.20
C THR A 136 -3.54 -12.51 7.69
N LEU A 137 -2.63 -11.71 7.12
CA LEU A 137 -1.23 -11.68 7.54
C LEU A 137 -1.07 -11.23 9.00
N SER A 138 -1.90 -10.28 9.44
CA SER A 138 -1.83 -9.78 10.81
C SER A 138 -3.22 -9.40 11.33
N PRO A 139 -3.96 -10.34 11.94
CA PRO A 139 -5.27 -10.03 12.49
C PRO A 139 -5.14 -9.07 13.70
N VAL A 140 -6.08 -8.13 13.80
CA VAL A 140 -6.21 -7.28 15.00
C VAL A 140 -6.95 -8.09 16.07
N LYS A 141 -6.27 -8.36 17.19
CA LYS A 141 -6.82 -9.19 18.27
C LYS A 141 -7.88 -8.46 19.11
N SER A 142 -7.71 -7.16 19.29
CA SER A 142 -8.66 -6.33 20.04
C SER A 142 -8.71 -4.93 19.45
N TYR A 143 -9.91 -4.34 19.42
CA TYR A 143 -10.12 -2.98 18.90
C TYR A 143 -10.22 -2.00 20.05
N LYS A 144 -9.57 -0.84 19.90
CA LYS A 144 -9.62 0.26 20.84
C LYS A 144 -10.70 1.25 20.43
N LYS A 145 -11.48 1.72 21.39
CA LYS A 145 -12.41 2.84 21.13
C LYS A 145 -11.62 4.13 21.00
N VAL A 146 -11.92 4.91 19.96
CA VAL A 146 -11.42 6.27 19.79
C VAL A 146 -12.45 7.28 20.29
N LYS A 147 -12.00 8.48 20.61
CA LYS A 147 -12.87 9.58 21.01
C LYS A 147 -13.67 10.07 19.80
N MET A 148 -14.98 9.88 19.79
CA MET A 148 -15.87 10.30 18.69
C MET A 148 -16.73 11.51 19.04
N ASP A 149 -16.69 11.93 20.29
CA ASP A 149 -17.39 13.11 20.79
C ASP A 149 -16.54 14.38 20.61
N GLY A 150 -17.18 15.52 20.63
CA GLY A 150 -16.56 16.83 20.44
C GLY A 150 -16.54 17.30 18.96
N GLU A 151 -15.96 18.47 18.75
CA GLU A 151 -15.91 19.10 17.44
C GLU A 151 -15.06 18.31 16.46
N ALA A 152 -15.60 18.01 15.28
CA ALA A 152 -14.89 17.38 14.17
C ALA A 152 -14.02 18.41 13.43
N LYS A 153 -12.98 18.92 14.12
CA LYS A 153 -12.06 19.94 13.61
C LYS A 153 -11.26 19.50 12.40
N TYR A 154 -10.88 18.21 12.35
CA TYR A 154 -10.03 17.66 11.29
C TYR A 154 -10.76 16.55 10.53
N THR A 155 -10.46 16.46 9.23
CA THR A 155 -11.05 15.46 8.32
C THR A 155 -10.14 14.29 8.04
N GLY A 156 -8.86 14.38 8.40
CA GLY A 156 -7.83 13.37 8.19
C GLY A 156 -6.53 13.75 8.90
N LEU A 157 -5.54 12.87 8.81
CA LEU A 157 -4.20 13.05 9.35
C LEU A 157 -3.17 12.88 8.25
N ILE A 158 -2.25 13.80 8.13
CA ILE A 158 -1.05 13.71 7.29
C ILE A 158 0.16 13.72 8.21
N ILE A 159 1.03 12.72 8.07
CA ILE A 159 2.27 12.62 8.84
C ILE A 159 3.43 12.84 7.89
N ASP A 160 4.14 13.95 8.04
CA ASP A 160 5.32 14.26 7.27
C ASP A 160 6.54 13.58 7.91
N ALA A 161 6.95 12.46 7.33
CA ALA A 161 8.13 11.70 7.72
C ALA A 161 9.27 11.79 6.69
N VAL A 162 9.23 12.77 5.78
CA VAL A 162 10.32 13.05 4.83
C VAL A 162 11.61 13.37 5.57
N GLY A 163 12.72 12.85 5.07
CA GLY A 163 14.05 13.00 5.72
C GLY A 163 14.24 12.14 6.97
N THR A 164 13.31 11.23 7.24
CA THR A 164 13.45 10.20 8.27
C THR A 164 13.75 8.83 7.67
N THR A 165 14.07 7.83 8.49
CA THR A 165 14.22 6.44 8.02
C THR A 165 12.90 5.65 8.04
N ALA A 166 11.75 6.35 8.09
CA ALA A 166 10.42 5.73 8.12
C ALA A 166 10.14 4.96 6.82
N LYS A 167 9.86 3.68 6.96
CA LYS A 167 9.56 2.79 5.83
C LYS A 167 8.10 2.38 5.83
N PRO A 168 7.49 2.21 4.64
CA PRO A 168 6.13 1.74 4.54
C PRO A 168 5.93 0.37 5.20
N ALA A 169 4.74 0.19 5.80
CA ALA A 169 4.30 -1.07 6.41
C ALA A 169 2.78 -1.22 6.26
N LEU A 170 2.26 -2.45 6.38
CA LEU A 170 0.83 -2.72 6.32
C LEU A 170 0.07 -2.12 7.51
N LYS A 171 0.72 -2.06 8.68
CA LYS A 171 0.18 -1.55 9.93
C LYS A 171 1.17 -0.64 10.63
N PRO A 172 1.44 0.55 10.07
CA PRO A 172 2.30 1.52 10.73
C PRO A 172 1.67 1.95 12.07
N ARG A 173 2.53 2.30 13.04
CA ARG A 173 2.13 2.90 14.30
C ARG A 173 2.67 4.32 14.40
N VAL A 174 1.87 5.18 14.99
CA VAL A 174 2.28 6.54 15.37
C VAL A 174 2.34 6.61 16.88
N LEU A 175 3.50 6.96 17.40
CA LEU A 175 3.79 7.01 18.82
C LEU A 175 4.04 8.46 19.23
N ASP A 176 3.80 8.77 20.49
CA ASP A 176 4.26 10.03 21.07
C ASP A 176 5.72 9.95 21.51
N ASP A 177 6.22 11.03 22.10
CA ASP A 177 7.57 11.15 22.65
C ASP A 177 7.89 10.19 23.82
N LYS A 178 6.83 9.58 24.40
CA LYS A 178 6.94 8.56 25.46
C LYS A 178 6.82 7.13 24.93
N GLY A 179 6.63 6.97 23.62
CA GLY A 179 6.40 5.67 22.99
C GLY A 179 4.97 5.14 23.10
N GLU A 180 4.02 5.96 23.59
CA GLU A 180 2.63 5.56 23.68
C GLU A 180 1.91 5.71 22.33
N PRO A 181 1.09 4.73 21.92
CA PRO A 181 0.39 4.78 20.64
C PRO A 181 -0.61 5.93 20.58
N VAL A 182 -0.47 6.77 19.56
CA VAL A 182 -1.42 7.82 19.17
C VAL A 182 -2.32 7.35 18.04
N TYR A 183 -1.77 6.51 17.16
CA TYR A 183 -2.50 5.85 16.09
C TYR A 183 -1.94 4.47 15.80
N GLU A 184 -2.83 3.48 15.65
CA GLU A 184 -2.49 2.10 15.31
C GLU A 184 -3.70 1.36 14.69
N ALA A 185 -3.46 0.20 14.08
CA ALA A 185 -4.50 -0.61 13.44
C ALA A 185 -5.67 -0.98 14.36
N ALA A 186 -5.43 -1.09 15.68
CA ALA A 186 -6.46 -1.40 16.68
C ALA A 186 -7.50 -0.28 16.85
N MET A 187 -7.19 0.95 16.40
CA MET A 187 -8.08 2.11 16.46
C MET A 187 -8.98 2.22 15.21
N VAL A 188 -8.67 1.48 14.16
CA VAL A 188 -9.41 1.49 12.90
C VAL A 188 -10.62 0.55 12.99
N GLY A 189 -11.77 0.98 12.48
CA GLY A 189 -12.98 0.15 12.42
C GLY A 189 -12.75 -1.14 11.60
N PRO A 190 -13.27 -2.31 12.04
CA PRO A 190 -12.99 -3.59 11.36
C PRO A 190 -13.36 -3.64 9.88
N SER A 191 -14.46 -3.01 9.49
CA SER A 191 -14.90 -2.91 8.08
C SER A 191 -13.96 -2.03 7.27
N VAL A 192 -13.54 -0.89 7.84
CA VAL A 192 -12.61 0.05 7.21
C VAL A 192 -11.24 -0.59 7.02
N LEU A 193 -10.74 -1.29 8.05
CA LEU A 193 -9.46 -1.99 8.00
C LEU A 193 -9.43 -3.02 6.85
N ARG A 194 -10.53 -3.77 6.64
CA ARG A 194 -10.65 -4.71 5.51
C ARG A 194 -10.73 -4.04 4.15
N GLN A 195 -11.28 -2.84 4.06
CA GLN A 195 -11.46 -2.13 2.78
C GLN A 195 -10.27 -1.28 2.39
N ARG A 196 -9.63 -0.61 3.36
CA ARG A 196 -8.63 0.44 3.12
C ARG A 196 -7.27 0.16 3.75
N GLY A 197 -7.19 -0.79 4.70
CA GLY A 197 -6.02 -0.98 5.55
C GLY A 197 -5.90 0.12 6.60
N THR A 198 -4.68 0.34 7.11
CA THR A 198 -4.43 1.26 8.24
C THR A 198 -4.07 2.66 7.76
N ALA A 199 -3.23 2.82 6.74
CA ALA A 199 -2.79 4.11 6.21
C ALA A 199 -2.55 4.03 4.70
N SER A 200 -2.46 5.18 4.04
CA SER A 200 -1.96 5.34 2.69
C SER A 200 -0.60 6.05 2.72
N TYR A 201 0.14 5.99 1.62
CA TYR A 201 1.47 6.57 1.50
C TYR A 201 1.52 7.54 0.34
N ALA A 202 2.31 8.62 0.50
CA ALA A 202 2.57 9.65 -0.49
C ALA A 202 4.05 10.07 -0.43
N ARG A 203 4.58 10.68 -1.49
CA ARG A 203 5.95 11.20 -1.51
C ARG A 203 6.07 12.62 -0.99
N THR A 204 5.01 13.40 -1.14
CA THR A 204 5.00 14.80 -0.71
C THR A 204 3.76 15.14 0.11
N VAL A 205 3.87 16.17 0.94
CA VAL A 205 2.73 16.68 1.71
C VAL A 205 1.65 17.23 0.79
N ASP A 206 2.01 17.79 -0.35
CA ASP A 206 1.05 18.35 -1.29
C ASP A 206 0.27 17.24 -2.02
N GLU A 207 0.91 16.13 -2.40
CA GLU A 207 0.25 14.91 -2.87
C GLU A 207 -0.71 14.36 -1.81
N ALA A 208 -0.24 14.29 -0.55
CA ALA A 208 -1.06 13.81 0.56
C ALA A 208 -2.31 14.68 0.79
N LYS A 209 -2.22 16.01 0.65
CA LYS A 209 -3.36 16.94 0.75
C LYS A 209 -4.36 16.78 -0.38
N GLN A 210 -3.91 16.40 -1.57
CA GLN A 210 -4.78 16.13 -2.73
C GLN A 210 -5.49 14.78 -2.63
N ASN A 211 -5.03 13.90 -1.73
CA ASN A 211 -5.66 12.60 -1.53
C ASN A 211 -7.06 12.77 -0.91
N GLN A 212 -8.09 12.31 -1.62
CA GLN A 212 -9.48 12.41 -1.18
C GLN A 212 -9.73 11.76 0.19
N LEU A 213 -8.86 10.83 0.61
CA LEU A 213 -8.96 10.13 1.88
C LEU A 213 -8.91 11.09 3.08
N VAL A 214 -8.03 12.09 3.06
CA VAL A 214 -7.85 13.01 4.18
C VAL A 214 -8.85 14.17 4.22
N GLY A 215 -9.61 14.36 3.15
CA GLY A 215 -10.64 15.40 3.06
C GLY A 215 -10.06 16.82 2.94
N LYS A 216 -10.87 17.83 3.30
CA LYS A 216 -10.55 19.24 3.03
C LYS A 216 -9.70 19.92 4.10
N SER A 217 -9.69 19.40 5.32
CA SER A 217 -9.02 20.02 6.49
C SER A 217 -8.24 18.98 7.28
N PRO A 218 -7.20 18.35 6.69
CA PRO A 218 -6.38 17.41 7.43
C PRO A 218 -5.49 18.12 8.46
N LEU A 219 -5.25 17.46 9.59
CA LEU A 219 -4.16 17.84 10.49
C LEU A 219 -2.85 17.36 9.86
N VAL A 220 -1.88 18.24 9.75
CA VAL A 220 -0.53 17.91 9.29
C VAL A 220 0.40 17.93 10.51
N VAL A 221 1.06 16.80 10.76
CA VAL A 221 2.07 16.67 11.83
C VAL A 221 3.40 16.23 11.25
N LYS A 222 4.50 16.62 11.86
CA LYS A 222 5.84 16.23 11.43
C LYS A 222 6.37 15.11 12.31
N ALA A 223 6.99 14.11 11.72
CA ALA A 223 7.73 13.11 12.48
C ALA A 223 8.94 13.76 13.16
N SER A 224 9.06 13.59 14.47
CA SER A 224 10.13 14.19 15.28
C SER A 224 11.36 13.29 15.38
N ALA A 225 11.15 11.98 15.45
CA ALA A 225 12.16 10.93 15.45
C ALA A 225 11.52 9.62 15.00
N LEU A 226 12.35 8.65 14.65
CA LEU A 226 11.86 7.28 14.51
C LEU A 226 11.87 6.63 15.89
N GLY A 227 10.84 5.84 16.16
CA GLY A 227 10.90 4.84 17.22
C GLY A 227 12.06 3.86 16.98
N GLU A 228 12.30 2.94 17.88
CA GLU A 228 13.40 1.95 17.78
C GLU A 228 13.39 1.12 16.48
N VAL A 229 12.27 1.11 15.78
CA VAL A 229 12.06 0.31 14.56
C VAL A 229 11.50 1.17 13.42
N ALA A 230 12.08 1.06 12.24
CA ALA A 230 11.88 1.91 11.06
C ALA A 230 10.44 2.12 10.54
N SER A 231 9.45 1.37 11.01
CA SER A 231 8.03 1.56 10.62
C SER A 231 7.17 2.15 11.74
N ASP A 232 7.74 2.40 12.93
CA ASP A 232 7.09 3.19 13.97
C ASP A 232 7.49 4.64 13.78
N ILE A 233 6.51 5.52 13.76
CA ILE A 233 6.69 6.95 13.51
C ILE A 233 6.44 7.68 14.82
N GLN A 234 7.40 8.45 15.26
CA GLN A 234 7.26 9.27 16.47
C GLN A 234 6.89 10.70 16.11
N ILE A 235 5.94 11.27 16.84
CA ILE A 235 5.53 12.67 16.73
C ILE A 235 5.79 13.39 18.06
N SER A 236 5.74 14.72 18.04
CA SER A 236 5.91 15.52 19.24
C SER A 236 4.80 15.26 20.28
N GLY A 237 5.10 15.44 21.57
CA GLY A 237 4.10 15.36 22.63
C GLY A 237 2.97 16.39 22.46
N GLU A 238 3.25 17.55 21.86
CA GLU A 238 2.26 18.58 21.55
C GLU A 238 1.29 18.12 20.47
N ASP A 239 1.80 17.57 19.35
CA ASP A 239 0.95 17.01 18.27
C ASP A 239 0.14 15.82 18.77
N ALA A 240 0.74 14.96 19.59
CA ALA A 240 0.06 13.83 20.21
C ALA A 240 -1.09 14.29 21.12
N ALA A 241 -0.87 15.33 21.92
CA ALA A 241 -1.92 15.93 22.76
C ALA A 241 -3.03 16.56 21.91
N ALA A 242 -2.68 17.26 20.83
CA ALA A 242 -3.64 17.82 19.90
C ALA A 242 -4.54 16.72 19.28
N LEU A 243 -3.96 15.59 18.86
CA LEU A 243 -4.70 14.45 18.34
C LEU A 243 -5.61 13.78 19.36
N ARG A 244 -5.19 13.66 20.63
CA ARG A 244 -5.98 13.04 21.70
C ARG A 244 -7.17 13.92 22.13
N ASN A 245 -7.08 15.23 21.97
CA ASN A 245 -8.09 16.18 22.44
C ASN A 245 -9.21 16.48 21.45
N VAL A 246 -9.12 16.03 20.20
CA VAL A 246 -10.13 16.25 19.17
C VAL A 246 -11.00 15.02 18.94
N ASN A 247 -12.09 15.19 18.18
CA ASN A 247 -12.86 14.07 17.66
C ASN A 247 -11.98 13.24 16.69
N GLN A 248 -11.84 11.95 16.97
CA GLN A 248 -10.93 11.02 16.29
C GLN A 248 -11.64 10.12 15.27
N THR A 249 -12.84 10.48 14.82
CA THR A 249 -13.58 9.68 13.83
C THR A 249 -12.74 9.41 12.58
N PHE A 250 -11.95 10.39 12.13
CA PHE A 250 -11.06 10.23 10.98
C PHE A 250 -9.96 9.15 11.19
N LEU A 251 -9.53 8.90 12.42
CA LEU A 251 -8.60 7.81 12.75
C LEU A 251 -9.31 6.45 12.65
N ALA A 252 -10.55 6.35 13.18
CA ALA A 252 -11.35 5.13 13.05
C ALA A 252 -11.70 4.79 11.59
N GLU A 253 -11.76 5.80 10.72
CA GLU A 253 -11.98 5.68 9.29
C GLU A 253 -10.69 5.49 8.48
N ALA A 254 -9.54 5.33 9.14
CA ALA A 254 -8.21 5.22 8.51
C ALA A 254 -7.92 6.35 7.50
N ARG A 255 -8.38 7.58 7.78
CA ARG A 255 -8.09 8.77 6.97
C ARG A 255 -6.70 9.31 7.31
N VAL A 256 -5.70 8.46 7.11
CA VAL A 256 -4.30 8.74 7.45
C VAL A 256 -3.43 8.53 6.23
N VAL A 257 -2.61 9.53 5.93
CA VAL A 257 -1.59 9.47 4.87
C VAL A 257 -0.22 9.75 5.51
N ILE A 258 0.72 8.87 5.25
CA ILE A 258 2.12 8.99 5.70
C ILE A 258 2.95 9.42 4.50
N VAL A 259 3.66 10.52 4.64
CA VAL A 259 4.58 11.03 3.62
C VAL A 259 5.97 10.52 3.94
N THR A 260 6.62 9.87 2.97
CA THR A 260 7.94 9.24 3.17
C THR A 260 8.75 9.25 1.89
N ASP A 261 10.07 9.24 2.01
CA ASP A 261 11.01 9.14 0.88
C ASP A 261 10.96 7.78 0.17
N GLY A 262 10.28 6.81 0.75
CA GLY A 262 10.09 5.47 0.20
C GLY A 262 10.77 4.35 1.00
N PRO A 263 10.85 3.13 0.43
CA PRO A 263 11.42 1.94 1.08
C PRO A 263 12.93 1.99 1.26
#